data_beb7f5dccb31e48bf734417689aa6c9d
#
_entry.id   beb7f5dccb31e48bf734417689aa6c9d
#
_cell.length_a   1.000
_cell.length_b   1.000
_cell.length_c   1.000
_cell.angle_alpha   90.00
_cell.angle_beta   90.00
_cell.angle_gamma   90.00
#
_symmetry.space_group_name_H-M   'P 1'
#
loop_
_entity.id
_entity.type
_entity.pdbx_description
1 polymer ?
#
loop_
_entity_poly.entity_id
_entity_poly.type
_entity_poly.pdbx_seq_one_letter_code
_entity_poly.pdbx_strand_id
1 'polypeptide(L)'
;MEKIYNIYNLAFISILFGLIWLLLILIGHWFKKGKDCKAEFLNPAATKSLQGLAAFGVLCHHLSQTAAYGSLNQIQAFLEVGFLFVAVFFFCSGFGLIKSLNTKSGYLNGFLRHRLPTVIVPFYVMNLFYIVYHIAIGTKMGLSEWICKVTGVALLNDNAWFVPVIVILYLSFFLIFRAEKSDSKGARAKSFVLIFLVIAVQVVWFLFNKHFPWWLGKANWWRSNAAWATAPWWKTPVALWYEGEWWVNSTIAFLLGMLVAQYQEKFYAFFSRLYWVKLVAALLLFAGAMTLFFYVEHGLGINYWMEFGGNNKTLPRAILMGINALQSLSFCLLIALIMMKNFAENRVTRFLGNHSLEIYLMQALPLRAFQKVFGIEGRIGEKISVSMNTAVIYTLCVVASTLVLAVVLKFLSGLVLRLFKKR
;
A
#
# COMPACT_ATOMS: atom_id res chain seq x y z
N MET A 1 -13.02 -33.09 2.70
CA MET A 1 -14.26 -32.31 2.85
C MET A 1 -14.05 -31.01 3.66
N GLU A 2 -13.34 -31.03 4.75
CA GLU A 2 -13.08 -29.82 5.58
C GLU A 2 -12.34 -28.70 4.83
N LYS A 3 -11.33 -29.02 3.98
CA LYS A 3 -10.63 -28.04 3.15
C LYS A 3 -11.51 -27.40 2.08
N ILE A 4 -12.46 -28.16 1.50
CA ILE A 4 -13.39 -27.64 0.48
C ILE A 4 -14.43 -26.74 1.14
N TYR A 5 -14.90 -27.09 2.33
CA TYR A 5 -15.85 -26.28 3.11
C TYR A 5 -15.24 -24.91 3.49
N ASN A 6 -13.96 -24.88 3.82
CA ASN A 6 -13.25 -23.62 4.09
C ASN A 6 -13.12 -22.71 2.86
N ILE A 7 -12.94 -23.26 1.66
CA ILE A 7 -12.84 -22.48 0.41
C ILE A 7 -14.20 -21.86 0.06
N TYR A 8 -15.31 -22.58 0.21
CA TYR A 8 -16.66 -22.02 -0.05
C TYR A 8 -17.05 -20.94 0.96
N ASN A 9 -16.73 -21.11 2.24
CA ASN A 9 -16.96 -20.09 3.26
C ASN A 9 -16.08 -18.84 3.03
N LEU A 10 -14.82 -19.03 2.61
CA LEU A 10 -13.92 -17.95 2.24
C LEU A 10 -14.46 -17.14 1.06
N ALA A 11 -14.93 -17.82 0.01
CA ALA A 11 -15.50 -17.18 -1.18
C ALA A 11 -16.76 -16.39 -0.85
N PHE A 12 -17.69 -16.97 -0.08
CA PHE A 12 -18.96 -16.31 0.28
C PHE A 12 -18.74 -15.05 1.10
N ILE A 13 -17.85 -15.08 2.10
CA ILE A 13 -17.55 -13.95 2.96
C ILE A 13 -16.76 -12.89 2.21
N SER A 14 -15.85 -13.29 1.32
CA SER A 14 -15.12 -12.39 0.42
C SER A 14 -16.06 -11.62 -0.49
N ILE A 15 -17.09 -12.29 -1.03
CA ILE A 15 -18.13 -11.68 -1.86
C ILE A 15 -18.97 -10.70 -1.00
N LEU A 16 -19.34 -11.07 0.21
CA LEU A 16 -20.12 -10.21 1.11
C LEU A 16 -19.35 -8.94 1.48
N PHE A 17 -18.07 -9.05 1.79
CA PHE A 17 -17.22 -7.88 2.06
C PHE A 17 -16.95 -7.05 0.81
N GLY A 18 -16.77 -7.68 -0.34
CA GLY A 18 -16.71 -6.98 -1.62
C GLY A 18 -18.00 -6.21 -1.91
N LEU A 19 -19.16 -6.77 -1.57
CA LEU A 19 -20.45 -6.10 -1.67
C LEU A 19 -20.59 -4.95 -0.66
N ILE A 20 -20.11 -5.09 0.57
CA ILE A 20 -20.09 -4.01 1.56
C ILE A 20 -19.19 -2.87 1.05
N TRP A 21 -18.03 -3.18 0.51
CA TRP A 21 -17.16 -2.20 -0.13
C TRP A 21 -17.82 -1.52 -1.33
N LEU A 22 -18.48 -2.31 -2.17
CA LEU A 22 -19.26 -1.80 -3.29
C LEU A 22 -20.39 -0.89 -2.78
N LEU A 23 -21.08 -1.27 -1.72
CA LEU A 23 -22.12 -0.46 -1.07
C LEU A 23 -21.55 0.84 -0.49
N LEU A 24 -20.39 0.81 0.17
CA LEU A 24 -19.74 2.02 0.67
C LEU A 24 -19.32 2.97 -0.47
N ILE A 25 -18.93 2.42 -1.62
CA ILE A 25 -18.68 3.20 -2.85
C ILE A 25 -20.00 3.71 -3.43
N LEU A 26 -21.08 2.94 -3.33
CA LEU A 26 -22.38 3.25 -3.90
C LEU A 26 -23.28 4.10 -2.96
N ILE A 27 -22.99 4.18 -1.64
CA ILE A 27 -23.74 5.05 -0.72
C ILE A 27 -23.57 6.51 -1.15
N GLY A 28 -24.61 7.02 -1.82
CA GLY A 28 -24.69 8.38 -2.33
C GLY A 28 -24.42 8.59 -3.81
N HIS A 29 -24.05 7.55 -4.54
CA HIS A 29 -23.91 7.58 -5.99
C HIS A 29 -24.59 6.36 -6.60
N TRP A 30 -25.91 6.42 -6.73
CA TRP A 30 -26.57 5.64 -7.77
C TRP A 30 -25.90 5.97 -9.08
N PHE A 31 -25.60 4.94 -9.90
CA PHE A 31 -25.12 5.12 -11.26
C PHE A 31 -25.90 6.26 -11.88
N LYS A 32 -25.29 7.45 -11.96
CA LYS A 32 -25.93 8.58 -12.62
C LYS A 32 -26.31 8.07 -13.99
N LYS A 33 -27.60 8.15 -14.31
CA LYS A 33 -28.19 7.79 -15.61
C LYS A 33 -27.64 8.69 -16.72
N GLY A 34 -26.35 8.71 -16.92
CA GLY A 34 -25.64 9.35 -17.99
C GLY A 34 -24.99 8.28 -18.83
N LYS A 35 -25.31 8.22 -20.11
CA LYS A 35 -24.75 7.25 -21.06
C LYS A 35 -23.24 7.39 -21.23
N ASP A 36 -22.64 8.51 -20.82
CA ASP A 36 -21.30 8.88 -21.20
C ASP A 36 -20.28 8.64 -20.07
N CYS A 37 -19.18 7.98 -20.44
CA CYS A 37 -17.97 7.93 -19.61
C CYS A 37 -17.41 9.35 -19.46
N LYS A 38 -16.75 9.64 -18.33
CA LYS A 38 -16.13 10.94 -18.08
C LYS A 38 -14.67 10.93 -18.48
N ALA A 39 -14.23 11.91 -19.25
CA ALA A 39 -12.84 12.06 -19.66
C ALA A 39 -11.92 12.38 -18.47
N GLU A 40 -12.42 13.14 -17.48
CA GLU A 40 -11.69 13.48 -16.24
C GLU A 40 -12.05 12.55 -15.06
N PHE A 41 -12.07 11.25 -15.33
CA PHE A 41 -12.47 10.23 -14.36
C PHE A 41 -11.53 10.11 -13.13
N LEU A 42 -10.29 10.57 -13.24
CA LEU A 42 -9.28 10.61 -12.17
C LEU A 42 -8.91 12.06 -11.83
N ASN A 43 -9.91 12.92 -11.62
CA ASN A 43 -9.66 14.27 -11.11
C ASN A 43 -9.11 14.22 -9.66
N PRO A 44 -8.56 15.33 -9.12
CA PRO A 44 -7.94 15.34 -7.79
C PRO A 44 -8.85 14.89 -6.65
N ALA A 45 -10.16 15.16 -6.73
CA ALA A 45 -11.11 14.77 -5.70
C ALA A 45 -11.41 13.26 -5.78
N ALA A 46 -11.58 12.74 -7.00
CA ALA A 46 -11.75 11.32 -7.26
C ALA A 46 -10.54 10.48 -6.82
N THR A 47 -9.33 10.91 -7.19
CA THR A 47 -8.10 10.21 -6.76
C THR A 47 -7.91 10.24 -5.25
N LYS A 48 -8.26 11.35 -4.57
CA LYS A 48 -8.25 11.40 -3.11
C LYS A 48 -9.25 10.45 -2.49
N SER A 49 -10.48 10.40 -2.98
CA SER A 49 -11.49 9.46 -2.50
C SER A 49 -11.07 8.01 -2.68
N LEU A 50 -10.44 7.67 -3.81
CA LEU A 50 -9.84 6.35 -4.02
C LEU A 50 -8.74 6.03 -3.00
N GLN A 51 -7.84 6.97 -2.74
CA GLN A 51 -6.80 6.79 -1.72
C GLN A 51 -7.40 6.60 -0.33
N GLY A 52 -8.51 7.27 -0.01
CA GLY A 52 -9.23 7.09 1.24
C GLY A 52 -9.81 5.69 1.41
N LEU A 53 -10.46 5.19 0.36
CA LEU A 53 -10.96 3.82 0.33
C LEU A 53 -9.82 2.81 0.41
N ALA A 54 -8.72 3.06 -0.28
CA ALA A 54 -7.54 2.21 -0.22
C ALA A 54 -6.92 2.18 1.19
N ALA A 55 -6.80 3.34 1.88
CA ALA A 55 -6.30 3.39 3.26
C ALA A 55 -7.18 2.57 4.21
N PHE A 56 -8.50 2.65 4.05
CA PHE A 56 -9.43 1.83 4.82
C PHE A 56 -9.30 0.34 4.48
N GLY A 57 -9.06 -0.01 3.20
CA GLY A 57 -8.76 -1.38 2.78
C GLY A 57 -7.50 -1.94 3.41
N VAL A 58 -6.43 -1.14 3.52
CA VAL A 58 -5.21 -1.54 4.24
C VAL A 58 -5.49 -1.75 5.73
N LEU A 59 -6.34 -0.93 6.35
CA LEU A 59 -6.77 -1.15 7.74
C LEU A 59 -7.53 -2.47 7.89
N CYS A 60 -8.44 -2.80 6.97
CA CYS A 60 -9.15 -4.09 6.96
C CYS A 60 -8.17 -5.27 6.78
N HIS A 61 -7.15 -5.12 5.91
CA HIS A 61 -6.10 -6.11 5.74
C HIS A 61 -5.34 -6.35 7.06
N HIS A 62 -4.89 -5.30 7.73
CA HIS A 62 -4.18 -5.49 9.00
C HIS A 62 -5.08 -6.00 10.13
N LEU A 63 -6.37 -5.66 10.13
CA LEU A 63 -7.35 -6.28 11.03
C LEU A 63 -7.46 -7.79 10.77
N SER A 64 -7.52 -8.22 9.51
CA SER A 64 -7.62 -9.64 9.15
C SER A 64 -6.41 -10.47 9.59
N GLN A 65 -5.25 -9.83 9.75
CA GLN A 65 -4.01 -10.46 10.23
C GLN A 65 -3.99 -10.66 11.75
N THR A 66 -4.95 -10.13 12.49
CA THR A 66 -4.98 -10.26 13.96
C THR A 66 -5.60 -11.58 14.39
N ALA A 67 -5.18 -12.08 15.55
CA ALA A 67 -5.71 -13.31 16.13
C ALA A 67 -7.23 -13.25 16.38
N ALA A 68 -7.78 -12.05 16.57
CA ALA A 68 -9.22 -11.83 16.71
C ALA A 68 -10.04 -12.43 15.55
N TYR A 69 -9.46 -12.49 14.37
CA TYR A 69 -10.12 -13.00 13.16
C TYR A 69 -9.58 -14.35 12.67
N GLY A 70 -8.51 -14.85 13.27
CA GLY A 70 -7.94 -16.15 12.92
C GLY A 70 -8.89 -17.34 13.11
N SER A 71 -9.83 -17.22 14.05
CA SER A 71 -10.88 -18.23 14.31
C SER A 71 -12.21 -17.93 13.63
N LEU A 72 -12.47 -16.69 13.20
CA LEU A 72 -13.77 -16.24 12.73
C LEU A 72 -13.92 -16.19 11.21
N ASN A 73 -12.84 -16.33 10.45
CA ASN A 73 -12.77 -16.35 8.97
C ASN A 73 -13.48 -15.17 8.24
N GLN A 74 -14.02 -14.18 8.98
CA GLN A 74 -14.98 -13.23 8.45
C GLN A 74 -14.42 -12.13 7.60
N ILE A 75 -13.12 -11.82 7.77
CA ILE A 75 -12.41 -10.83 6.96
C ILE A 75 -11.13 -11.39 6.32
N GLN A 76 -11.04 -12.71 6.20
CA GLN A 76 -9.89 -13.38 5.57
C GLN A 76 -9.69 -12.97 4.12
N ALA A 77 -10.75 -12.53 3.43
CA ALA A 77 -10.65 -11.97 2.09
C ALA A 77 -9.63 -10.81 1.99
N PHE A 78 -9.43 -10.09 3.09
CA PHE A 78 -8.46 -9.00 3.13
C PHE A 78 -7.04 -9.46 3.44
N LEU A 79 -6.84 -10.71 3.87
CA LEU A 79 -5.55 -11.20 4.35
C LEU A 79 -4.45 -11.12 3.28
N GLU A 80 -4.79 -11.39 2.03
CA GLU A 80 -3.83 -11.52 0.94
C GLU A 80 -3.93 -10.41 -0.12
N VAL A 81 -4.79 -9.41 0.11
CA VAL A 81 -5.03 -8.34 -0.87
C VAL A 81 -4.56 -6.96 -0.43
N GLY A 82 -3.91 -6.86 0.73
CA GLY A 82 -3.47 -5.58 1.28
C GLY A 82 -2.56 -4.78 0.34
N PHE A 83 -1.67 -5.44 -0.37
CA PHE A 83 -0.78 -4.82 -1.35
C PHE A 83 -1.52 -4.20 -2.53
N LEU A 84 -2.71 -4.70 -2.90
CA LEU A 84 -3.54 -4.12 -3.97
C LEU A 84 -4.04 -2.73 -3.60
N PHE A 85 -4.43 -2.53 -2.33
CA PHE A 85 -4.80 -1.21 -1.86
C PHE A 85 -3.62 -0.24 -1.85
N VAL A 86 -2.41 -0.73 -1.55
CA VAL A 86 -1.21 0.08 -1.66
C VAL A 86 -0.86 0.37 -3.12
N ALA A 87 -1.12 -0.55 -4.04
CA ALA A 87 -0.97 -0.31 -5.48
C ALA A 87 -1.83 0.87 -5.96
N VAL A 88 -3.02 1.08 -5.38
CA VAL A 88 -3.85 2.27 -5.68
C VAL A 88 -3.14 3.57 -5.27
N PHE A 89 -2.42 3.59 -4.15
CA PHE A 89 -1.62 4.78 -3.77
C PHE A 89 -0.51 5.06 -4.77
N PHE A 90 0.21 4.03 -5.21
CA PHE A 90 1.25 4.17 -6.23
C PHE A 90 0.66 4.63 -7.56
N PHE A 91 -0.44 4.02 -8.00
CA PHE A 91 -1.16 4.41 -9.21
C PHE A 91 -1.60 5.88 -9.19
N CYS A 92 -2.30 6.30 -8.13
CA CYS A 92 -2.74 7.68 -7.98
C CYS A 92 -1.56 8.66 -7.91
N SER A 93 -0.45 8.25 -7.28
CA SER A 93 0.76 9.07 -7.20
C SER A 93 1.40 9.26 -8.58
N GLY A 94 1.62 8.19 -9.33
CA GLY A 94 2.17 8.25 -10.69
C GLY A 94 1.28 9.07 -11.63
N PHE A 95 -0.04 8.86 -11.57
CA PHE A 95 -1.02 9.64 -12.34
C PHE A 95 -0.94 11.13 -12.02
N GLY A 96 -0.96 11.48 -10.73
CA GLY A 96 -0.94 12.87 -10.29
C GLY A 96 0.35 13.61 -10.64
N LEU A 97 1.51 12.91 -10.67
CA LEU A 97 2.80 13.51 -11.06
C LEU A 97 2.81 13.90 -12.54
N ILE A 98 2.44 13.00 -13.43
CA ILE A 98 2.41 13.28 -14.88
C ILE A 98 1.32 14.31 -15.19
N LYS A 99 0.14 14.21 -14.60
CA LYS A 99 -0.91 15.22 -14.79
C LYS A 99 -0.42 16.62 -14.37
N SER A 100 0.25 16.71 -13.21
CA SER A 100 0.82 17.98 -12.74
C SER A 100 1.96 18.49 -13.63
N LEU A 101 2.82 17.59 -14.11
CA LEU A 101 3.90 17.95 -15.04
C LEU A 101 3.37 18.50 -16.35
N ASN A 102 2.29 17.91 -16.89
CA ASN A 102 1.70 18.33 -18.17
C ASN A 102 0.83 19.58 -18.06
N THR A 103 0.35 19.96 -16.85
CA THR A 103 -0.59 21.07 -16.68
C THR A 103 -0.01 22.30 -15.98
N LYS A 104 1.11 22.16 -15.27
CA LYS A 104 1.71 23.24 -14.47
C LYS A 104 3.05 23.65 -15.03
N SER A 105 3.17 24.87 -15.52
CA SER A 105 4.47 25.42 -15.91
C SER A 105 5.44 25.40 -14.73
N GLY A 106 6.69 25.01 -14.98
CA GLY A 106 7.74 24.99 -13.95
C GLY A 106 7.51 24.02 -12.80
N TYR A 107 6.68 23.01 -12.98
CA TYR A 107 6.30 22.06 -11.90
C TYR A 107 7.50 21.46 -11.15
N LEU A 108 8.59 21.17 -11.85
CA LEU A 108 9.79 20.58 -11.25
C LEU A 108 10.60 21.56 -10.41
N ASN A 109 10.48 22.89 -10.61
CA ASN A 109 11.30 23.87 -9.90
C ASN A 109 11.06 23.89 -8.39
N GLY A 110 9.84 23.61 -7.94
CA GLY A 110 9.49 23.52 -6.52
C GLY A 110 9.20 22.10 -6.03
N PHE A 111 9.44 21.08 -6.85
CA PHE A 111 8.98 19.73 -6.62
C PHE A 111 9.43 19.16 -5.26
N LEU A 112 10.73 19.15 -5.00
CA LEU A 112 11.28 18.59 -3.76
C LEU A 112 10.75 19.33 -2.52
N ARG A 113 10.68 20.67 -2.59
CA ARG A 113 10.19 21.50 -1.48
C ARG A 113 8.71 21.32 -1.19
N HIS A 114 7.91 21.00 -2.19
CA HIS A 114 6.46 20.86 -2.02
C HIS A 114 5.99 19.41 -1.87
N ARG A 115 6.65 18.46 -2.54
CA ARG A 115 6.20 17.05 -2.54
C ARG A 115 6.79 16.23 -1.41
N LEU A 116 8.10 16.29 -1.18
CA LEU A 116 8.72 15.47 -0.15
C LEU A 116 8.22 15.78 1.27
N PRO A 117 8.08 17.05 1.71
CA PRO A 117 7.60 17.32 3.05
C PRO A 117 6.19 16.79 3.32
N THR A 118 5.32 16.72 2.31
CA THR A 118 3.94 16.22 2.49
C THR A 118 3.88 14.74 2.86
N VAL A 119 4.95 13.99 2.64
CA VAL A 119 5.05 12.57 2.98
C VAL A 119 6.00 12.35 4.15
N ILE A 120 7.14 13.03 4.15
CA ILE A 120 8.19 12.88 5.16
C ILE A 120 7.77 13.46 6.52
N VAL A 121 7.13 14.63 6.56
CA VAL A 121 6.71 15.25 7.83
C VAL A 121 5.69 14.38 8.57
N PRO A 122 4.59 13.90 7.96
CA PRO A 122 3.68 12.98 8.65
C PRO A 122 4.37 11.71 9.14
N PHE A 123 5.33 11.17 8.39
CA PHE A 123 6.11 10.01 8.78
C PHE A 123 6.92 10.25 10.06
N TYR A 124 7.66 11.36 10.17
CA TYR A 124 8.43 11.65 11.37
C TYR A 124 7.55 12.07 12.56
N VAL A 125 6.45 12.77 12.33
CA VAL A 125 5.47 13.07 13.40
C VAL A 125 4.83 11.77 13.90
N MET A 126 4.49 10.84 13.02
CA MET A 126 4.03 9.49 13.39
C MET A 126 5.06 8.76 14.26
N ASN A 127 6.36 8.83 13.90
CA ASN A 127 7.42 8.18 14.69
C ASN A 127 7.40 8.64 16.16
N LEU A 128 7.06 9.90 16.46
CA LEU A 128 6.96 10.36 17.85
C LEU A 128 5.89 9.58 18.63
N PHE A 129 4.74 9.28 18.04
CA PHE A 129 3.71 8.47 18.67
C PHE A 129 4.19 7.04 18.94
N TYR A 130 4.92 6.45 17.99
CA TYR A 130 5.47 5.10 18.16
C TYR A 130 6.62 5.06 19.17
N ILE A 131 7.45 6.10 19.27
CA ILE A 131 8.47 6.22 20.33
C ILE A 131 7.79 6.18 21.70
N VAL A 132 6.77 7.03 21.91
CA VAL A 132 6.01 7.05 23.16
C VAL A 132 5.38 5.68 23.46
N TYR A 133 4.78 5.06 22.45
CA TYR A 133 4.21 3.72 22.60
C TYR A 133 5.24 2.69 23.01
N HIS A 134 6.40 2.61 22.35
CA HIS A 134 7.46 1.64 22.66
C HIS A 134 8.05 1.87 24.06
N ILE A 135 8.19 3.13 24.49
CA ILE A 135 8.62 3.46 25.86
C ILE A 135 7.56 3.01 26.86
N ALA A 136 6.28 3.30 26.62
CA ALA A 136 5.18 2.96 27.51
C ALA A 136 5.00 1.45 27.72
N ILE A 137 5.25 0.63 26.69
CA ILE A 137 5.19 -0.84 26.80
C ILE A 137 6.51 -1.47 27.24
N GLY A 138 7.54 -0.66 27.54
CA GLY A 138 8.82 -1.16 28.01
C GLY A 138 9.62 -1.95 26.95
N THR A 139 9.51 -1.60 25.68
CA THR A 139 10.27 -2.27 24.61
C THR A 139 11.77 -2.09 24.82
N LYS A 140 12.49 -3.21 24.92
CA LYS A 140 13.95 -3.21 25.05
C LYS A 140 14.57 -3.15 23.66
N MET A 141 15.19 -2.06 23.32
CA MET A 141 15.96 -1.84 22.09
C MET A 141 17.34 -1.27 22.44
N GLY A 142 18.38 -1.71 21.73
CA GLY A 142 19.72 -1.15 21.86
C GLY A 142 19.80 0.29 21.30
N LEU A 143 20.80 1.05 21.70
CA LEU A 143 20.97 2.44 21.25
C LEU A 143 21.08 2.55 19.72
N SER A 144 21.83 1.65 19.08
CA SER A 144 21.97 1.60 17.61
C SER A 144 20.63 1.33 16.91
N GLU A 145 19.81 0.45 17.47
CA GLU A 145 18.48 0.16 16.96
C GLU A 145 17.55 1.39 17.07
N TRP A 146 17.58 2.06 18.23
CA TRP A 146 16.85 3.31 18.43
C TRP A 146 17.24 4.38 17.40
N ILE A 147 18.56 4.60 17.20
CA ILE A 147 19.06 5.56 16.22
C ILE A 147 18.56 5.22 14.82
N CYS A 148 18.68 3.96 14.38
CA CYS A 148 18.20 3.55 13.05
C CYS A 148 16.71 3.74 12.89
N LYS A 149 15.91 3.42 13.91
CA LYS A 149 14.44 3.52 13.84
C LYS A 149 13.94 4.98 13.92
N VAL A 150 14.54 5.79 14.78
CA VAL A 150 14.17 7.21 14.90
C VAL A 150 14.55 8.00 13.65
N THR A 151 15.71 7.71 13.06
CA THR A 151 16.16 8.35 11.81
C THR A 151 15.43 7.87 10.57
N GLY A 152 14.64 6.80 10.65
CA GLY A 152 13.92 6.20 9.52
C GLY A 152 14.81 5.33 8.61
N VAL A 153 16.04 5.04 9.04
CA VAL A 153 16.91 4.06 8.38
C VAL A 153 16.34 2.65 8.52
N ALA A 154 15.74 2.35 9.66
CA ALA A 154 14.84 1.23 9.85
C ALA A 154 13.45 1.75 10.22
N LEU A 155 12.41 0.94 10.07
CA LEU A 155 11.05 1.35 10.40
C LEU A 155 10.76 1.13 11.89
N LEU A 156 10.26 2.16 12.56
CA LEU A 156 9.71 2.05 13.90
C LEU A 156 8.31 1.42 13.86
N ASN A 157 7.57 1.71 12.80
CA ASN A 157 6.34 1.03 12.42
C ASN A 157 6.58 0.25 11.13
N ASP A 158 6.65 -1.07 11.19
CA ASP A 158 6.95 -1.94 10.03
C ASP A 158 5.93 -1.77 8.89
N ASN A 159 4.71 -1.35 9.21
CA ASN A 159 3.67 -1.10 8.22
C ASN A 159 3.85 0.24 7.46
N ALA A 160 4.80 1.09 7.85
CA ALA A 160 5.01 2.40 7.20
C ALA A 160 5.95 2.35 5.97
N TRP A 161 6.22 1.17 5.43
CA TRP A 161 7.14 0.93 4.31
C TRP A 161 6.81 1.68 3.02
N PHE A 162 5.55 2.05 2.81
CA PHE A 162 5.14 2.83 1.64
C PHE A 162 5.89 4.18 1.56
N VAL A 163 6.17 4.82 2.70
CA VAL A 163 6.78 6.16 2.73
C VAL A 163 8.19 6.17 2.13
N PRO A 164 9.16 5.35 2.58
CA PRO A 164 10.48 5.34 1.95
C PRO A 164 10.42 4.94 0.47
N VAL A 165 9.56 3.99 0.10
CA VAL A 165 9.43 3.55 -1.30
C VAL A 165 8.90 4.69 -2.20
N ILE A 166 7.85 5.40 -1.77
CA ILE A 166 7.31 6.52 -2.57
C ILE A 166 8.29 7.70 -2.63
N VAL A 167 9.09 7.93 -1.58
CA VAL A 167 10.16 8.95 -1.59
C VAL A 167 11.18 8.63 -2.67
N ILE A 168 11.62 7.38 -2.80
CA ILE A 168 12.54 6.95 -3.86
C ILE A 168 11.93 7.19 -5.24
N LEU A 169 10.67 6.80 -5.44
CA LEU A 169 9.99 7.02 -6.72
C LEU A 169 9.84 8.51 -7.04
N TYR A 170 9.59 9.36 -6.04
CA TYR A 170 9.52 10.81 -6.23
C TYR A 170 10.89 11.42 -6.58
N LEU A 171 11.96 10.99 -5.90
CA LEU A 171 13.32 11.41 -6.22
C LEU A 171 13.73 10.95 -7.62
N SER A 172 13.45 9.70 -7.97
CA SER A 172 13.70 9.15 -9.31
C SER A 172 12.94 9.93 -10.38
N PHE A 173 11.66 10.17 -10.15
CA PHE A 173 10.84 10.99 -11.04
C PHE A 173 11.45 12.40 -11.23
N PHE A 174 11.78 13.06 -10.12
CA PHE A 174 12.37 14.39 -10.17
C PHE A 174 13.68 14.41 -10.97
N LEU A 175 14.61 13.52 -10.67
CA LEU A 175 15.94 13.48 -11.33
C LEU A 175 15.81 13.17 -12.82
N ILE A 176 15.01 12.17 -13.18
CA ILE A 176 14.83 11.73 -14.55
C ILE A 176 14.17 12.83 -15.40
N PHE A 177 13.04 13.37 -14.94
CA PHE A 177 12.29 14.37 -15.70
C PHE A 177 12.95 15.75 -15.69
N ARG A 178 13.76 16.08 -14.67
CA ARG A 178 14.56 17.31 -14.65
C ARG A 178 15.77 17.24 -15.59
N ALA A 179 16.37 16.07 -15.73
CA ALA A 179 17.48 15.86 -16.67
C ALA A 179 17.01 15.90 -18.13
N GLU A 180 15.73 15.70 -18.37
CA GLU A 180 15.15 15.73 -19.71
C GLU A 180 14.98 17.17 -20.20
N LYS A 181 15.74 17.55 -21.22
CA LYS A 181 15.74 18.91 -21.78
C LYS A 181 14.71 19.12 -22.90
N SER A 182 14.07 18.05 -23.37
CA SER A 182 13.18 18.08 -24.51
C SER A 182 11.81 17.50 -24.16
N ASP A 183 10.75 18.20 -24.52
CA ASP A 183 9.37 17.69 -24.44
C ASP A 183 8.98 16.78 -25.62
N SER A 184 9.96 16.30 -26.40
CA SER A 184 9.70 15.39 -27.50
C SER A 184 9.12 14.05 -27.03
N LYS A 185 8.35 13.39 -27.91
CA LYS A 185 7.78 12.06 -27.60
C LYS A 185 8.86 11.02 -27.26
N GLY A 186 10.01 11.07 -27.93
CA GLY A 186 11.13 10.16 -27.68
C GLY A 186 11.77 10.38 -26.30
N ALA A 187 11.97 11.64 -25.91
CA ALA A 187 12.49 12.03 -24.61
C ALA A 187 11.55 11.56 -23.50
N ARG A 188 10.25 11.78 -23.66
CA ARG A 188 9.24 11.31 -22.71
C ARG A 188 9.21 9.78 -22.58
N ALA A 189 9.30 9.05 -23.70
CA ALA A 189 9.38 7.59 -23.69
C ALA A 189 10.62 7.10 -22.95
N LYS A 190 11.78 7.72 -23.16
CA LYS A 190 13.03 7.44 -22.43
C LYS A 190 12.84 7.61 -20.92
N SER A 191 12.19 8.69 -20.46
CA SER A 191 11.92 8.92 -19.04
C SER A 191 11.05 7.82 -18.44
N PHE A 192 10.04 7.32 -19.15
CA PHE A 192 9.22 6.18 -18.71
C PHE A 192 10.04 4.88 -18.60
N VAL A 193 10.92 4.62 -19.58
CA VAL A 193 11.81 3.47 -19.54
C VAL A 193 12.76 3.55 -18.33
N LEU A 194 13.32 4.72 -18.02
CA LEU A 194 14.17 4.90 -16.85
C LEU A 194 13.42 4.67 -15.53
N ILE A 195 12.18 5.13 -15.40
CA ILE A 195 11.35 4.80 -14.21
C ILE A 195 11.08 3.29 -14.13
N PHE A 196 10.78 2.65 -15.26
CA PHE A 196 10.62 1.20 -15.30
C PHE A 196 11.90 0.49 -14.85
N LEU A 197 13.07 0.93 -15.29
CA LEU A 197 14.36 0.35 -14.88
C LEU A 197 14.60 0.54 -13.36
N VAL A 198 14.24 1.68 -12.78
CA VAL A 198 14.34 1.88 -11.32
C VAL A 198 13.49 0.84 -10.59
N ILE A 199 12.27 0.57 -11.05
CA ILE A 199 11.39 -0.46 -10.47
C ILE A 199 11.99 -1.86 -10.70
N ALA A 200 12.44 -2.14 -11.93
CA ALA A 200 13.00 -3.45 -12.30
C ALA A 200 14.26 -3.79 -11.50
N VAL A 201 15.15 -2.83 -11.27
CA VAL A 201 16.34 -3.03 -10.41
C VAL A 201 15.94 -3.44 -9.00
N GLN A 202 14.92 -2.84 -8.43
CA GLN A 202 14.42 -3.19 -7.09
C GLN A 202 13.84 -4.62 -7.08
N VAL A 203 13.07 -4.99 -8.12
CA VAL A 203 12.53 -6.34 -8.30
C VAL A 203 13.64 -7.38 -8.40
N VAL A 204 14.63 -7.14 -9.28
CA VAL A 204 15.77 -8.05 -9.47
C VAL A 204 16.57 -8.19 -8.18
N TRP A 205 16.83 -7.08 -7.50
CA TRP A 205 17.53 -7.13 -6.21
C TRP A 205 16.78 -7.97 -5.17
N PHE A 206 15.47 -7.80 -5.06
CA PHE A 206 14.66 -8.58 -4.14
C PHE A 206 14.67 -10.07 -4.48
N LEU A 207 14.60 -10.44 -5.76
CA LEU A 207 14.65 -11.84 -6.19
C LEU A 207 15.87 -12.59 -5.65
N PHE A 208 17.04 -11.93 -5.64
CA PHE A 208 18.29 -12.55 -5.21
C PHE A 208 18.57 -12.39 -3.71
N ASN A 209 18.23 -11.23 -3.13
CA ASN A 209 18.65 -10.85 -1.78
C ASN A 209 17.52 -10.87 -0.74
N LYS A 210 16.27 -11.02 -1.13
CA LYS A 210 15.06 -10.99 -0.26
C LYS A 210 14.81 -9.64 0.42
N HIS A 211 15.66 -8.63 0.21
CA HIS A 211 15.63 -7.34 0.88
C HIS A 211 15.71 -6.21 -0.12
N PHE A 212 15.30 -5.04 0.32
CA PHE A 212 15.52 -3.82 -0.42
C PHE A 212 17.04 -3.56 -0.64
N PRO A 213 17.44 -2.81 -1.68
CA PRO A 213 18.84 -2.66 -2.12
C PRO A 213 19.87 -2.23 -1.06
N TRP A 214 19.47 -1.61 0.01
CA TRP A 214 20.37 -1.05 1.02
C TRP A 214 20.66 -2.00 2.18
N TRP A 215 20.68 -3.27 1.91
CA TRP A 215 21.00 -4.27 2.90
C TRP A 215 22.45 -4.14 3.41
N LEU A 216 22.59 -3.91 4.71
CA LEU A 216 23.88 -3.87 5.41
C LEU A 216 23.93 -5.02 6.43
N GLY A 217 24.35 -6.22 6.00
CA GLY A 217 24.54 -7.37 6.88
C GLY A 217 23.63 -8.57 6.63
N LYS A 218 23.53 -9.51 7.59
CA LYS A 218 22.80 -10.77 7.45
C LYS A 218 21.29 -10.63 7.73
N ALA A 219 20.50 -11.37 6.94
CA ALA A 219 19.05 -11.40 6.91
C ALA A 219 18.47 -11.88 8.18
N ASN A 220 18.36 -11.73 9.26
CA ASN A 220 17.64 -12.28 10.42
C ASN A 220 17.89 -11.53 11.73
N TRP A 221 18.41 -10.32 11.62
CA TRP A 221 18.69 -9.49 12.79
C TRP A 221 17.46 -9.24 13.67
N TRP A 222 16.29 -9.09 13.06
CA TRP A 222 15.04 -8.85 13.75
C TRP A 222 14.46 -10.09 14.46
N ARG A 223 14.99 -11.29 14.12
CA ARG A 223 14.64 -12.55 14.81
C ARG A 223 15.55 -12.85 15.98
N SER A 224 16.74 -12.24 16.04
CA SER A 224 17.68 -12.42 17.13
C SER A 224 18.01 -11.07 17.78
N ASN A 225 17.21 -10.68 18.76
CA ASN A 225 17.46 -9.48 19.59
C ASN A 225 18.86 -9.42 20.21
N ALA A 226 19.55 -10.57 20.32
CA ALA A 226 20.89 -10.66 20.85
C ALA A 226 21.96 -10.02 19.95
N ALA A 227 21.78 -10.03 18.64
CA ALA A 227 22.78 -9.48 17.71
C ALA A 227 22.88 -7.95 17.76
N TRP A 228 21.79 -7.24 18.09
CA TRP A 228 21.76 -5.80 18.23
C TRP A 228 22.41 -5.31 19.52
N ALA A 229 22.31 -6.10 20.59
CA ALA A 229 22.82 -5.71 21.89
C ALA A 229 24.34 -5.77 22.00
N THR A 230 25.01 -6.58 21.19
CA THR A 230 26.44 -6.90 21.33
C THR A 230 27.31 -6.45 20.16
N ALA A 231 26.75 -6.19 18.98
CA ALA A 231 27.51 -5.76 17.82
C ALA A 231 27.70 -4.23 17.79
N PRO A 232 28.88 -3.74 17.38
CA PRO A 232 29.04 -2.32 17.07
C PRO A 232 28.01 -1.88 16.04
N TRP A 233 27.43 -0.67 16.20
CA TRP A 233 26.34 -0.18 15.35
C TRP A 233 26.66 -0.22 13.84
N TRP A 234 27.93 -0.04 13.43
CA TRP A 234 28.40 -0.13 12.03
C TRP A 234 28.53 -1.57 11.51
N LYS A 235 28.49 -2.57 12.39
CA LYS A 235 28.48 -3.99 12.03
C LYS A 235 27.11 -4.62 12.18
N THR A 236 26.18 -3.87 12.71
CA THR A 236 24.81 -4.35 12.93
C THR A 236 24.10 -4.48 11.59
N PRO A 237 23.54 -5.65 11.26
CA PRO A 237 22.77 -5.80 10.03
C PRO A 237 21.53 -4.92 10.09
N VAL A 238 21.43 -3.99 9.18
CA VAL A 238 20.26 -3.13 9.04
C VAL A 238 19.55 -3.50 7.76
N ALA A 239 18.43 -4.17 7.88
CA ALA A 239 17.47 -4.19 6.79
C ALA A 239 16.82 -2.81 6.75
N LEU A 240 17.18 -2.01 5.74
CA LEU A 240 16.48 -0.78 5.51
C LEU A 240 15.05 -1.13 5.12
N TRP A 241 14.14 -0.73 5.99
CA TRP A 241 12.72 -0.76 5.87
C TRP A 241 12.07 -2.10 6.14
N TYR A 242 12.36 -3.21 5.46
CA TYR A 242 11.82 -4.50 5.84
C TYR A 242 12.18 -5.65 4.88
N GLU A 243 11.89 -6.87 5.29
CA GLU A 243 11.82 -8.05 4.45
C GLU A 243 10.39 -8.24 3.95
N GLY A 244 10.23 -8.51 2.69
CA GLY A 244 8.94 -8.88 2.14
C GLY A 244 8.76 -8.42 0.70
N GLU A 245 7.79 -9.02 0.07
CA GLU A 245 7.46 -8.83 -1.35
C GLU A 245 6.45 -7.71 -1.60
N TRP A 246 5.69 -7.32 -0.60
CA TRP A 246 4.52 -6.46 -0.77
C TRP A 246 4.80 -5.10 -1.38
N TRP A 247 5.96 -4.52 -1.12
CA TRP A 247 6.35 -3.26 -1.75
C TRP A 247 6.70 -3.43 -3.23
N VAL A 248 7.34 -4.56 -3.60
CA VAL A 248 7.69 -4.86 -5.00
C VAL A 248 6.44 -5.16 -5.81
N ASN A 249 5.50 -5.90 -5.23
CA ASN A 249 4.23 -6.27 -5.86
C ASN A 249 3.36 -5.08 -6.24
N SER A 250 3.51 -3.96 -5.53
CA SER A 250 2.64 -2.79 -5.66
C SER A 250 3.24 -1.69 -6.55
N THR A 251 4.58 -1.58 -6.61
CA THR A 251 5.26 -0.41 -7.22
C THR A 251 5.04 -0.26 -8.71
N ILE A 252 4.81 -1.36 -9.43
CA ILE A 252 4.55 -1.32 -10.88
C ILE A 252 3.30 -0.49 -11.22
N ALA A 253 2.35 -0.39 -10.30
CA ALA A 253 1.16 0.44 -10.46
C ALA A 253 1.47 1.94 -10.57
N PHE A 254 2.62 2.40 -10.04
CA PHE A 254 3.08 3.78 -10.22
C PHE A 254 3.32 4.10 -11.70
N LEU A 255 4.01 3.20 -12.42
CA LEU A 255 4.25 3.34 -13.86
C LEU A 255 2.92 3.28 -14.65
N LEU A 256 2.01 2.38 -14.29
CA LEU A 256 0.69 2.33 -14.92
C LEU A 256 -0.06 3.66 -14.74
N GLY A 257 -0.04 4.24 -13.53
CA GLY A 257 -0.64 5.56 -13.27
C GLY A 257 -0.03 6.66 -14.14
N MET A 258 1.30 6.68 -14.29
CA MET A 258 1.99 7.61 -15.19
C MET A 258 1.55 7.44 -16.65
N LEU A 259 1.46 6.20 -17.14
CA LEU A 259 1.03 5.88 -18.51
C LEU A 259 -0.42 6.30 -18.77
N VAL A 260 -1.32 6.00 -17.84
CA VAL A 260 -2.74 6.42 -17.95
C VAL A 260 -2.85 7.95 -17.98
N ALA A 261 -2.08 8.68 -17.17
CA ALA A 261 -2.08 10.14 -17.19
C ALA A 261 -1.50 10.71 -18.49
N GLN A 262 -0.41 10.14 -19.00
CA GLN A 262 0.26 10.59 -20.23
C GLN A 262 -0.62 10.39 -21.45
N TYR A 263 -1.38 9.29 -21.49
CA TYR A 263 -2.23 8.91 -22.62
C TYR A 263 -3.72 8.94 -22.27
N GLN A 264 -4.12 9.83 -21.34
CA GLN A 264 -5.49 9.88 -20.80
C GLN A 264 -6.57 9.96 -21.88
N GLU A 265 -6.39 10.79 -22.90
CA GLU A 265 -7.35 10.93 -23.99
C GLU A 265 -7.49 9.65 -24.82
N LYS A 266 -6.36 8.99 -25.15
CA LYS A 266 -6.37 7.72 -25.87
C LYS A 266 -6.97 6.59 -25.02
N PHE A 267 -6.63 6.57 -23.72
CA PHE A 267 -7.20 5.63 -22.76
C PHE A 267 -8.73 5.80 -22.70
N TYR A 268 -9.20 7.04 -22.55
CA TYR A 268 -10.61 7.34 -22.55
C TYR A 268 -11.29 6.94 -23.86
N ALA A 269 -10.77 7.33 -25.01
CA ALA A 269 -11.33 7.01 -26.31
C ALA A 269 -11.40 5.50 -26.56
N PHE A 270 -10.37 4.76 -26.14
CA PHE A 270 -10.37 3.31 -26.27
C PHE A 270 -11.38 2.65 -25.34
N PHE A 271 -11.40 2.98 -24.04
CA PHE A 271 -12.22 2.29 -23.07
C PHE A 271 -13.69 2.76 -23.05
N SER A 272 -14.02 3.97 -23.47
CA SER A 272 -15.41 4.43 -23.59
C SER A 272 -16.18 3.69 -24.68
N ARG A 273 -15.49 3.30 -25.76
CA ARG A 273 -16.09 2.47 -26.81
C ARG A 273 -16.24 1.03 -26.32
N LEU A 274 -17.46 0.49 -26.35
CA LEU A 274 -17.78 -0.84 -25.80
C LEU A 274 -17.39 -0.98 -24.31
N TYR A 275 -17.64 0.07 -23.53
CA TYR A 275 -17.22 0.18 -22.13
C TYR A 275 -17.54 -1.07 -21.30
N TRP A 276 -18.77 -1.57 -21.36
CA TRP A 276 -19.19 -2.72 -20.55
C TRP A 276 -18.44 -3.99 -20.89
N VAL A 277 -18.17 -4.24 -22.16
CA VAL A 277 -17.39 -5.40 -22.59
C VAL A 277 -15.97 -5.32 -22.01
N LYS A 278 -15.35 -4.15 -22.06
CA LYS A 278 -13.99 -3.94 -21.54
C LYS A 278 -13.93 -3.95 -20.02
N LEU A 279 -14.97 -3.46 -19.35
CA LEU A 279 -15.09 -3.57 -17.90
C LEU A 279 -15.20 -5.03 -17.47
N VAL A 280 -16.05 -5.82 -18.14
CA VAL A 280 -16.16 -7.28 -17.87
C VAL A 280 -14.85 -8.00 -18.18
N ALA A 281 -14.17 -7.66 -19.28
CA ALA A 281 -12.86 -8.22 -19.60
C ALA A 281 -11.80 -7.89 -18.53
N ALA A 282 -11.77 -6.65 -18.03
CA ALA A 282 -10.87 -6.26 -16.94
C ALA A 282 -11.21 -6.97 -15.63
N LEU A 283 -12.49 -7.16 -15.33
CA LEU A 283 -12.94 -7.94 -14.17
C LEU A 283 -12.51 -9.41 -14.28
N LEU A 284 -12.69 -10.02 -15.45
CA LEU A 284 -12.26 -11.39 -15.70
C LEU A 284 -10.73 -11.54 -15.63
N LEU A 285 -9.99 -10.57 -16.14
CA LEU A 285 -8.53 -10.52 -16.03
C LEU A 285 -8.08 -10.48 -14.56
N PHE A 286 -8.70 -9.61 -13.77
CA PHE A 286 -8.40 -9.52 -12.33
C PHE A 286 -8.81 -10.80 -11.59
N ALA A 287 -10.00 -11.31 -11.83
CA ALA A 287 -10.47 -12.57 -11.24
C ALA A 287 -9.57 -13.75 -11.63
N GLY A 288 -9.13 -13.82 -12.89
CA GLY A 288 -8.17 -14.81 -13.36
C GLY A 288 -6.81 -14.70 -12.67
N ALA A 289 -6.30 -13.47 -12.49
CA ALA A 289 -5.06 -13.25 -11.75
C ALA A 289 -5.17 -13.65 -10.26
N MET A 290 -6.31 -13.39 -9.62
CA MET A 290 -6.59 -13.83 -8.26
C MET A 290 -6.68 -15.37 -8.18
N THR A 291 -7.41 -16.00 -9.09
CA THR A 291 -7.53 -17.48 -9.15
C THR A 291 -6.17 -18.12 -9.38
N LEU A 292 -5.35 -17.57 -10.27
CA LEU A 292 -3.99 -18.05 -10.53
C LEU A 292 -3.12 -17.95 -9.27
N PHE A 293 -3.20 -16.85 -8.53
CA PHE A 293 -2.49 -16.67 -7.28
C PHE A 293 -2.89 -17.74 -6.26
N PHE A 294 -4.18 -17.91 -6.00
CA PHE A 294 -4.66 -18.92 -5.05
C PHE A 294 -4.30 -20.35 -5.47
N TYR A 295 -4.37 -20.64 -6.76
CA TYR A 295 -3.94 -21.95 -7.27
C TYR A 295 -2.44 -22.20 -7.05
N VAL A 296 -1.61 -21.21 -7.33
CA VAL A 296 -0.15 -21.35 -7.18
C VAL A 296 0.23 -21.41 -5.70
N GLU A 297 -0.33 -20.55 -4.86
CA GLU A 297 0.04 -20.49 -3.44
C GLU A 297 -0.57 -21.65 -2.63
N HIS A 298 -1.85 -21.87 -2.74
CA HIS A 298 -2.55 -22.88 -1.93
C HIS A 298 -2.69 -24.23 -2.61
N GLY A 299 -2.76 -24.27 -3.95
CA GLY A 299 -2.86 -25.50 -4.72
C GLY A 299 -1.52 -26.19 -4.94
N LEU A 300 -0.51 -25.42 -5.38
CA LEU A 300 0.83 -25.92 -5.62
C LEU A 300 1.76 -25.77 -4.42
N GLY A 301 1.35 -25.05 -3.37
CA GLY A 301 2.14 -24.78 -2.18
C GLY A 301 3.35 -23.86 -2.43
N ILE A 302 3.35 -23.12 -3.54
CA ILE A 302 4.42 -22.18 -3.87
C ILE A 302 4.14 -20.86 -3.15
N ASN A 303 4.93 -20.54 -2.12
CA ASN A 303 4.80 -19.29 -1.38
C ASN A 303 6.15 -18.67 -1.07
N TYR A 304 6.14 -17.39 -0.70
CA TYR A 304 7.35 -16.63 -0.36
C TYR A 304 8.10 -17.16 0.87
N TRP A 305 7.38 -17.76 1.80
CA TRP A 305 7.91 -18.24 3.07
C TRP A 305 8.72 -19.53 2.94
N MET A 306 8.53 -20.30 1.88
CA MET A 306 9.29 -21.52 1.59
C MET A 306 10.77 -21.27 1.41
N GLU A 307 11.18 -20.02 1.21
CA GLU A 307 12.55 -19.62 0.95
C GLU A 307 13.46 -19.62 2.18
N PHE A 308 12.88 -19.57 3.35
CA PHE A 308 13.65 -19.57 4.59
C PHE A 308 14.28 -20.95 4.91
N GLY A 309 13.98 -21.96 4.15
CA GLY A 309 14.47 -23.35 4.30
C GLY A 309 15.81 -23.70 3.63
N GLY A 310 16.60 -22.72 3.18
CA GLY A 310 18.00 -22.95 2.76
C GLY A 310 18.25 -23.32 1.31
N ASN A 311 17.25 -23.66 0.51
CA ASN A 311 17.40 -23.96 -0.93
C ASN A 311 17.12 -22.72 -1.79
N ASN A 312 17.87 -22.59 -2.89
CA ASN A 312 17.71 -21.49 -3.83
C ASN A 312 16.34 -21.55 -4.53
N LYS A 313 15.36 -20.78 -4.04
CA LYS A 313 13.98 -20.74 -4.56
C LYS A 313 13.67 -19.42 -5.28
N THR A 314 14.62 -18.93 -6.07
CA THR A 314 14.45 -17.70 -6.86
C THR A 314 13.30 -17.82 -7.86
N LEU A 315 13.11 -19.00 -8.47
CA LEU A 315 12.04 -19.23 -9.44
C LEU A 315 10.64 -19.14 -8.82
N PRO A 316 10.32 -19.81 -7.69
CA PRO A 316 9.03 -19.60 -7.01
C PRO A 316 8.74 -18.13 -6.70
N ARG A 317 9.74 -17.38 -6.24
CA ARG A 317 9.64 -15.93 -6.00
C ARG A 317 9.30 -15.17 -7.27
N ALA A 318 10.01 -15.44 -8.36
CA ALA A 318 9.78 -14.78 -9.63
C ALA A 318 8.35 -15.04 -10.15
N ILE A 319 7.85 -16.27 -10.01
CA ILE A 319 6.49 -16.64 -10.38
C ILE A 319 5.48 -15.82 -9.58
N LEU A 320 5.58 -15.83 -8.25
CA LEU A 320 4.64 -15.09 -7.39
C LEU A 320 4.70 -13.59 -7.62
N MET A 321 5.90 -13.02 -7.77
CA MET A 321 6.06 -11.59 -8.07
C MET A 321 5.43 -11.23 -9.43
N GLY A 322 5.56 -12.09 -10.43
CA GLY A 322 4.89 -11.91 -11.72
C GLY A 322 3.37 -11.92 -11.61
N ILE A 323 2.82 -12.88 -10.85
CA ILE A 323 1.39 -12.99 -10.60
C ILE A 323 0.89 -11.76 -9.81
N ASN A 324 1.59 -11.36 -8.76
CA ASN A 324 1.21 -10.21 -7.93
C ASN A 324 1.31 -8.89 -8.71
N ALA A 325 2.28 -8.75 -9.60
CA ALA A 325 2.34 -7.60 -10.51
C ALA A 325 1.12 -7.57 -11.45
N LEU A 326 0.72 -8.73 -11.99
CA LEU A 326 -0.49 -8.85 -12.81
C LEU A 326 -1.76 -8.50 -12.00
N GLN A 327 -1.87 -8.96 -10.75
CA GLN A 327 -2.95 -8.58 -9.85
C GLN A 327 -3.00 -7.07 -9.63
N SER A 328 -1.87 -6.44 -9.29
CA SER A 328 -1.78 -4.99 -9.06
C SER A 328 -2.16 -4.19 -10.30
N LEU A 329 -1.68 -4.58 -11.48
CA LEU A 329 -1.98 -3.90 -12.74
C LEU A 329 -3.44 -4.07 -13.14
N SER A 330 -3.98 -5.29 -13.08
CA SER A 330 -5.38 -5.57 -13.43
C SER A 330 -6.36 -4.92 -12.46
N PHE A 331 -6.03 -4.90 -11.16
CA PHE A 331 -6.83 -4.22 -10.15
C PHE A 331 -6.88 -2.70 -10.37
N CYS A 332 -5.72 -2.07 -10.58
CA CYS A 332 -5.68 -0.62 -10.87
C CYS A 332 -6.36 -0.27 -12.20
N LEU A 333 -6.25 -1.13 -13.21
CA LEU A 333 -6.99 -0.97 -14.47
C LEU A 333 -8.50 -1.05 -14.23
N LEU A 334 -8.96 -2.07 -13.51
CA LEU A 334 -10.38 -2.25 -13.19
C LEU A 334 -10.93 -1.03 -12.44
N ILE A 335 -10.20 -0.54 -11.42
CA ILE A 335 -10.58 0.68 -10.69
C ILE A 335 -10.64 1.89 -11.62
N ALA A 336 -9.66 2.09 -12.50
CA ALA A 336 -9.66 3.19 -13.44
C ALA A 336 -10.89 3.15 -14.36
N LEU A 337 -11.29 1.94 -14.82
CA LEU A 337 -12.50 1.77 -15.63
C LEU A 337 -13.77 2.04 -14.82
N ILE A 338 -13.88 1.56 -13.60
CA ILE A 338 -15.02 1.87 -12.71
C ILE A 338 -15.15 3.38 -12.55
N MET A 339 -14.04 4.09 -12.35
CA MET A 339 -14.03 5.54 -12.16
C MET A 339 -14.46 6.32 -13.42
N MET A 340 -14.39 5.74 -14.61
CA MET A 340 -14.92 6.38 -15.82
C MET A 340 -16.44 6.61 -15.78
N LYS A 341 -17.18 5.80 -15.02
CA LYS A 341 -18.64 5.94 -14.88
C LYS A 341 -19.12 6.27 -13.48
N ASN A 342 -18.30 5.97 -12.47
CA ASN A 342 -18.70 6.16 -11.09
C ASN A 342 -17.64 6.98 -10.36
N PHE A 343 -18.04 8.11 -9.78
CA PHE A 343 -17.19 8.86 -8.87
C PHE A 343 -17.48 8.39 -7.44
N ALA A 344 -16.50 7.76 -6.82
CA ALA A 344 -16.54 7.39 -5.41
C ALA A 344 -16.49 8.62 -4.47
N GLU A 345 -17.00 9.79 -4.92
CA GLU A 345 -16.98 11.03 -4.14
C GLU A 345 -18.26 11.19 -3.32
N ASN A 346 -18.15 10.93 -2.04
CA ASN A 346 -19.14 11.33 -1.06
C ASN A 346 -18.44 11.98 0.15
N ARG A 347 -19.18 12.42 1.16
CA ARG A 347 -18.61 13.06 2.36
C ARG A 347 -17.65 12.15 3.10
N VAL A 348 -17.96 10.85 3.21
CA VAL A 348 -17.15 9.84 3.91
C VAL A 348 -15.87 9.57 3.15
N THR A 349 -15.95 9.25 1.85
CA THR A 349 -14.77 8.95 1.03
C THR A 349 -13.84 10.16 0.90
N ARG A 350 -14.40 11.37 0.89
CA ARG A 350 -13.62 12.62 0.90
C ARG A 350 -12.92 12.83 2.24
N PHE A 351 -13.58 12.54 3.36
CA PHE A 351 -12.94 12.58 4.67
C PHE A 351 -11.79 11.58 4.75
N LEU A 352 -12.04 10.31 4.41
CA LEU A 352 -11.01 9.28 4.37
C LEU A 352 -9.85 9.65 3.42
N GLY A 353 -10.16 10.19 2.25
CA GLY A 353 -9.19 10.64 1.26
C GLY A 353 -8.30 11.78 1.74
N ASN A 354 -8.88 12.71 2.48
CA ASN A 354 -8.13 13.80 3.07
C ASN A 354 -7.18 13.33 4.18
N HIS A 355 -7.42 12.18 4.79
CA HIS A 355 -6.63 11.61 5.88
C HIS A 355 -5.97 10.28 5.50
N SER A 356 -5.90 9.94 4.21
CA SER A 356 -5.50 8.61 3.75
C SER A 356 -4.08 8.21 4.18
N LEU A 357 -3.11 9.12 4.09
CA LEU A 357 -1.75 8.88 4.55
C LEU A 357 -1.69 8.71 6.06
N GLU A 358 -2.39 9.57 6.79
CA GLU A 358 -2.41 9.55 8.25
C GLU A 358 -3.11 8.29 8.79
N ILE A 359 -4.20 7.84 8.16
CA ILE A 359 -4.86 6.56 8.46
C ILE A 359 -3.88 5.42 8.26
N TYR A 360 -3.21 5.38 7.10
CA TYR A 360 -2.21 4.38 6.78
C TYR A 360 -1.07 4.34 7.82
N LEU A 361 -0.58 5.49 8.26
CA LEU A 361 0.53 5.58 9.20
C LEU A 361 0.15 5.21 10.64
N MET A 362 -1.07 5.56 11.08
CA MET A 362 -1.48 5.41 12.48
C MET A 362 -2.17 4.09 12.82
N GLN A 363 -2.64 3.33 11.83
CA GLN A 363 -3.48 2.15 12.04
C GLN A 363 -2.84 1.04 12.91
N ALA A 364 -1.53 0.83 12.81
CA ALA A 364 -0.87 -0.25 13.54
C ALA A 364 -0.78 0.02 15.06
N LEU A 365 -0.83 1.27 15.48
CA LEU A 365 -0.77 1.64 16.90
C LEU A 365 -2.04 1.19 17.65
N PRO A 366 -3.28 1.56 17.25
CA PRO A 366 -4.49 1.04 17.87
C PRO A 366 -4.62 -0.49 17.76
N LEU A 367 -4.24 -1.05 16.60
CA LEU A 367 -4.26 -2.51 16.42
C LEU A 367 -3.48 -3.21 17.54
N ARG A 368 -2.23 -2.82 17.77
CA ARG A 368 -1.37 -3.43 18.80
C ARG A 368 -1.83 -3.10 20.22
N ALA A 369 -2.23 -1.85 20.48
CA ALA A 369 -2.67 -1.43 21.80
C ALA A 369 -3.93 -2.18 22.24
N PHE A 370 -4.94 -2.29 21.38
CA PHE A 370 -6.18 -3.00 21.71
C PHE A 370 -6.03 -4.51 21.70
N GLN A 371 -5.12 -5.10 20.92
CA GLN A 371 -4.79 -6.51 21.08
C GLN A 371 -4.37 -6.82 22.53
N LYS A 372 -3.52 -5.97 23.10
CA LYS A 372 -3.08 -6.10 24.49
C LYS A 372 -4.23 -5.91 25.48
N VAL A 373 -5.06 -4.87 25.30
CA VAL A 373 -6.19 -4.57 26.19
C VAL A 373 -7.22 -5.70 26.20
N PHE A 374 -7.49 -6.31 25.05
CA PHE A 374 -8.47 -7.40 24.93
C PHE A 374 -7.89 -8.78 25.18
N GLY A 375 -6.57 -8.88 25.46
CA GLY A 375 -5.89 -10.17 25.66
C GLY A 375 -5.89 -11.09 24.43
N ILE A 376 -5.94 -10.50 23.23
CA ILE A 376 -5.97 -11.20 21.94
C ILE A 376 -4.61 -11.09 21.24
N GLU A 377 -3.54 -11.00 22.00
CA GLU A 377 -2.18 -11.03 21.50
C GLU A 377 -1.87 -12.44 20.97
N GLY A 378 -1.55 -12.53 19.70
CA GLY A 378 -1.18 -13.78 19.05
C GLY A 378 -0.69 -13.52 17.64
N ARG A 379 0.05 -14.49 17.11
CA ARG A 379 0.55 -14.45 15.73
C ARG A 379 -0.54 -14.94 14.77
N ILE A 380 -0.43 -14.55 13.51
CA ILE A 380 -1.21 -15.14 12.42
C ILE A 380 -1.10 -16.66 12.48
N GLY A 381 -2.23 -17.34 12.51
CA GLY A 381 -2.30 -18.80 12.59
C GLY A 381 -2.39 -19.38 14.01
N GLU A 382 -2.19 -18.60 15.07
CA GLU A 382 -2.51 -19.04 16.43
C GLU A 382 -4.03 -19.00 16.62
N LYS A 383 -4.61 -20.15 16.99
CA LYS A 383 -6.04 -20.28 17.27
C LYS A 383 -6.36 -19.73 18.65
N ILE A 384 -6.61 -18.43 18.74
CA ILE A 384 -7.19 -17.84 19.94
C ILE A 384 -8.70 -17.84 19.77
N SER A 385 -9.41 -18.44 20.70
CA SER A 385 -10.88 -18.41 20.70
C SER A 385 -11.35 -17.02 21.13
N VAL A 386 -11.83 -16.24 20.19
CA VAL A 386 -12.36 -14.90 20.41
C VAL A 386 -13.87 -14.92 20.11
N SER A 387 -14.67 -14.38 21.04
CA SER A 387 -16.12 -14.24 20.77
C SER A 387 -16.37 -13.21 19.68
N MET A 388 -17.49 -13.38 18.94
CA MET A 388 -17.91 -12.42 17.92
C MET A 388 -18.05 -11.01 18.48
N ASN A 389 -18.65 -10.87 19.67
CA ASN A 389 -18.84 -9.56 20.31
C ASN A 389 -17.51 -8.89 20.61
N THR A 390 -16.52 -9.63 21.12
CA THR A 390 -15.17 -9.13 21.39
C THR A 390 -14.51 -8.66 20.08
N ALA A 391 -14.61 -9.44 19.01
CA ALA A 391 -14.05 -9.08 17.70
C ALA A 391 -14.69 -7.80 17.13
N VAL A 392 -16.01 -7.66 17.25
CA VAL A 392 -16.71 -6.46 16.80
C VAL A 392 -16.31 -5.23 17.61
N ILE A 393 -16.29 -5.33 18.94
CA ILE A 393 -15.90 -4.22 19.83
C ILE A 393 -14.45 -3.83 19.57
N TYR A 394 -13.53 -4.81 19.47
CA TYR A 394 -12.15 -4.59 19.10
C TYR A 394 -12.03 -3.81 17.78
N THR A 395 -12.74 -4.25 16.75
CA THR A 395 -12.71 -3.58 15.43
C THR A 395 -13.21 -2.14 15.52
N LEU A 396 -14.32 -1.90 16.22
CA LEU A 396 -14.85 -0.55 16.40
C LEU A 396 -13.86 0.34 17.15
N CYS A 397 -13.23 -0.16 18.20
CA CYS A 397 -12.19 0.57 18.95
C CYS A 397 -10.99 0.90 18.06
N VAL A 398 -10.51 -0.07 17.28
CA VAL A 398 -9.38 0.13 16.35
C VAL A 398 -9.72 1.16 15.28
N VAL A 399 -10.86 1.02 14.62
CA VAL A 399 -11.28 1.94 13.55
C VAL A 399 -11.46 3.35 14.09
N ALA A 400 -12.21 3.52 15.18
CA ALA A 400 -12.47 4.83 15.76
C ALA A 400 -11.16 5.52 16.20
N SER A 401 -10.29 4.79 16.92
CA SER A 401 -9.00 5.33 17.38
C SER A 401 -8.07 5.65 16.23
N THR A 402 -8.04 4.83 15.18
CA THR A 402 -7.24 5.12 13.97
C THR A 402 -7.70 6.43 13.32
N LEU A 403 -9.01 6.65 13.19
CA LEU A 403 -9.54 7.88 12.59
C LEU A 403 -9.22 9.12 13.44
N VAL A 404 -9.37 9.01 14.77
CA VAL A 404 -9.01 10.10 15.69
C VAL A 404 -7.51 10.43 15.59
N LEU A 405 -6.66 9.41 15.68
CA LEU A 405 -5.21 9.59 15.58
C LEU A 405 -4.78 10.14 14.20
N ALA A 406 -5.45 9.74 13.13
CA ALA A 406 -5.19 10.29 11.80
C ALA A 406 -5.50 11.80 11.73
N VAL A 407 -6.60 12.25 12.34
CA VAL A 407 -6.93 13.68 12.42
C VAL A 407 -5.89 14.44 13.24
N VAL A 408 -5.48 13.90 14.39
CA VAL A 408 -4.44 14.49 15.25
C VAL A 408 -3.10 14.56 14.51
N LEU A 409 -2.68 13.45 13.88
CA LEU A 409 -1.44 13.41 13.10
C LEU A 409 -1.43 14.45 11.98
N LYS A 410 -2.54 14.57 11.26
CA LYS A 410 -2.69 15.56 10.20
C LYS A 410 -2.60 16.97 10.71
N PHE A 411 -3.25 17.27 11.83
CA PHE A 411 -3.19 18.59 12.49
C PHE A 411 -1.74 18.93 12.86
N LEU A 412 -1.04 18.05 13.58
CA LEU A 412 0.35 18.26 14.01
C LEU A 412 1.29 18.39 12.82
N SER A 413 1.16 17.50 11.83
CA SER A 413 1.94 17.58 10.58
C SER A 413 1.69 18.90 9.85
N GLY A 414 0.45 19.39 9.86
CA GLY A 414 0.09 20.68 9.29
C GLY A 414 0.76 21.86 9.97
N LEU A 415 0.92 21.82 11.30
CA LEU A 415 1.67 22.85 12.05
C LEU A 415 3.15 22.88 11.61
N VAL A 416 3.79 21.70 11.54
CA VAL A 416 5.18 21.59 11.10
C VAL A 416 5.34 22.05 9.65
N LEU A 417 4.45 21.66 8.75
CA LEU A 417 4.49 22.06 7.33
C LEU A 417 4.35 23.57 7.11
N ARG A 418 3.66 24.28 8.00
CA ARG A 418 3.57 25.75 7.94
C ARG A 418 4.92 26.42 8.15
N LEU A 419 5.81 25.83 8.95
CA LEU A 419 7.17 26.34 9.16
C LEU A 419 8.01 26.29 7.87
N PHE A 420 7.79 25.29 7.03
CA PHE A 420 8.46 25.15 5.72
C PHE A 420 7.88 26.07 4.63
N LYS A 421 6.64 26.55 4.78
CA LYS A 421 6.00 27.45 3.81
C LYS A 421 6.32 28.91 4.00
N LYS A 422 6.74 29.30 5.21
CA LYS A 422 7.07 30.72 5.55
C LYS A 422 8.45 31.15 5.07
N ARG A 423 9.23 30.26 4.49
CA ARG A 423 10.53 30.52 3.86
C ARG A 423 10.45 30.24 2.36
#